data_1fe4f8dbcedbc90be3417243e0e651c4
#
_entry.id   1fe4f8dbcedbc90be3417243e0e651c4
#
_cell.length_a   1.000
_cell.length_b   1.000
_cell.length_c   1.000
_cell.angle_alpha   90.00
_cell.angle_beta   90.00
_cell.angle_gamma   90.00
#
_symmetry.space_group_name_H-M   'P 1'
#
loop_
_entity.id
_entity.type
_entity.pdbx_description
1 polymer ?
#
loop_
_entity_poly.entity_id
_entity_poly.type
_entity_poly.pdbx_seq_one_letter_code
_entity_poly.pdbx_strand_id
1 'polypeptide(L)'
;MAVTTEGTTPTGDGKNLTYRAVAGIVKPLLFAMSKRDWQGTENFPTSGGFIVAANHMTNLDPLTFAHYVYDNARAPRILAKASLWKIPVLRWVLDRTGMIPVHRNTVGAASSLADAVRALQEGECVAVFPEGTLTRDPDLWPMVGKTGAARLALTSGVPVIPVAQWGPQHILGQYSKRLRPFPRKLVTVRAGRPVDLSDLLDRQQDTAVLREATERIMVAITEILEDIRGEKAPAVRFDMRRKPSAAEPVQPPADAGDAAAADPESPTP
;
A
#
# COMPACT_ATOMS: atom_id res chain seq x y z
N MET A 1 29.11 -26.86 30.89
CA MET A 1 29.55 -26.02 29.76
C MET A 1 28.35 -25.32 29.20
N ALA A 2 28.16 -24.04 29.56
CA ALA A 2 27.06 -23.23 29.08
C ALA A 2 27.51 -22.59 27.76
N VAL A 3 26.77 -22.88 26.67
CA VAL A 3 26.95 -22.23 25.38
C VAL A 3 26.20 -20.91 25.44
N THR A 4 26.91 -19.83 25.66
CA THR A 4 26.42 -18.47 25.49
C THR A 4 26.23 -18.21 24.00
N THR A 5 25.01 -18.27 23.53
CA THR A 5 24.61 -17.69 22.23
C THR A 5 24.60 -16.18 22.39
N GLU A 6 25.68 -15.52 22.00
CA GLU A 6 25.69 -14.07 21.77
C GLU A 6 24.69 -13.75 20.68
N GLY A 7 23.57 -13.16 21.08
CA GLY A 7 22.59 -12.58 20.19
C GLY A 7 23.22 -11.38 19.47
N THR A 8 23.70 -11.58 18.26
CA THR A 8 24.00 -10.50 17.33
C THR A 8 22.72 -9.75 17.05
N THR A 9 22.54 -8.60 17.68
CA THR A 9 21.51 -7.63 17.32
C THR A 9 21.78 -7.16 15.89
N PRO A 10 20.93 -7.44 14.91
CA PRO A 10 21.11 -6.90 13.57
C PRO A 10 20.77 -5.41 13.60
N THR A 11 21.75 -4.56 13.82
CA THR A 11 21.65 -3.11 13.65
C THR A 11 21.80 -2.75 12.17
N GLY A 12 21.09 -3.45 11.29
CA GLY A 12 21.12 -3.18 9.86
C GLY A 12 19.87 -2.41 9.41
N ASP A 13 20.07 -1.43 8.53
CA ASP A 13 18.99 -0.70 7.85
C ASP A 13 18.21 -1.58 6.83
N GLY A 14 18.44 -2.89 6.81
CA GLY A 14 17.86 -3.86 5.86
C GLY A 14 18.39 -3.70 4.42
N LYS A 15 19.28 -2.75 4.17
CA LYS A 15 19.78 -2.37 2.83
C LYS A 15 20.96 -3.23 2.40
N ASN A 16 20.74 -4.51 2.14
CA ASN A 16 21.78 -5.38 1.60
C ASN A 16 22.22 -4.95 0.17
N LEU A 17 23.31 -5.54 -0.33
CA LEU A 17 23.89 -5.17 -1.64
C LEU A 17 22.88 -5.29 -2.79
N THR A 18 22.08 -6.36 -2.82
CA THR A 18 21.04 -6.56 -3.86
C THR A 18 19.97 -5.49 -3.76
N TYR A 19 19.52 -5.16 -2.54
CA TYR A 19 18.54 -4.10 -2.36
C TYR A 19 19.07 -2.74 -2.85
N ARG A 20 20.33 -2.42 -2.52
CA ARG A 20 21.02 -1.20 -2.98
C ARG A 20 21.15 -1.17 -4.52
N ALA A 21 21.48 -2.29 -5.15
CA ALA A 21 21.56 -2.39 -6.61
C ALA A 21 20.19 -2.18 -7.26
N VAL A 22 19.13 -2.83 -6.76
CA VAL A 22 17.76 -2.63 -7.24
C VAL A 22 17.31 -1.19 -7.03
N ALA A 23 17.56 -0.61 -5.87
CA ALA A 23 17.26 0.79 -5.61
C ALA A 23 18.02 1.73 -6.55
N GLY A 24 19.29 1.43 -6.87
CA GLY A 24 20.12 2.17 -7.83
C GLY A 24 19.56 2.20 -9.25
N ILE A 25 18.76 1.21 -9.64
CA ILE A 25 18.07 1.15 -10.94
C ILE A 25 16.69 1.81 -10.85
N VAL A 26 15.90 1.43 -9.83
CA VAL A 26 14.50 1.84 -9.72
C VAL A 26 14.35 3.32 -9.37
N LYS A 27 15.18 3.84 -8.45
CA LYS A 27 15.07 5.23 -8.00
C LYS A 27 15.28 6.24 -9.13
N PRO A 28 16.31 6.18 -10.01
CA PRO A 28 16.44 7.08 -11.13
C PRO A 28 15.23 7.07 -12.06
N LEU A 29 14.64 5.90 -12.33
CA LEU A 29 13.43 5.78 -13.13
C LEU A 29 12.25 6.50 -12.49
N LEU A 30 12.05 6.31 -11.17
CA LEU A 30 11.01 7.02 -10.43
C LEU A 30 11.26 8.53 -10.42
N PHE A 31 12.51 8.98 -10.27
CA PHE A 31 12.88 10.39 -10.34
C PHE A 31 12.56 11.02 -11.71
N ALA A 32 12.78 10.26 -12.78
CA ALA A 32 12.48 10.73 -14.12
C ALA A 32 10.98 10.92 -14.37
N MET A 33 10.12 10.14 -13.71
CA MET A 33 8.67 10.12 -13.92
C MET A 33 7.88 10.93 -12.89
N SER A 34 8.45 11.19 -11.70
CA SER A 34 7.73 11.83 -10.60
C SER A 34 8.46 13.03 -10.00
N LYS A 35 7.66 13.98 -9.51
CA LYS A 35 8.07 14.98 -8.52
C LYS A 35 7.61 14.45 -7.17
N ARG A 36 8.51 14.42 -6.19
CA ARG A 36 8.24 13.85 -4.87
C ARG A 36 7.75 14.94 -3.93
N ASP A 37 6.73 14.61 -3.16
CA ASP A 37 6.28 15.34 -1.99
C ASP A 37 6.15 14.34 -0.84
N TRP A 38 7.17 14.29 0.01
CA TRP A 38 7.30 13.33 1.10
C TRP A 38 7.14 14.02 2.45
N GLN A 39 6.22 13.53 3.27
CA GLN A 39 5.84 14.14 4.52
C GLN A 39 5.71 13.10 5.64
N GLY A 40 5.79 13.54 6.91
CA GLY A 40 5.56 12.68 8.08
C GLY A 40 6.69 11.68 8.35
N THR A 41 7.90 11.92 7.84
CA THR A 41 9.04 11.01 7.99
C THR A 41 9.53 10.89 9.43
N GLU A 42 9.21 11.87 10.27
CA GLU A 42 9.47 11.88 11.71
C GLU A 42 8.65 10.85 12.49
N ASN A 43 7.60 10.29 11.89
CA ASN A 43 6.77 9.27 12.51
C ASN A 43 7.38 7.86 12.44
N PHE A 44 8.48 7.67 11.69
CA PHE A 44 9.12 6.36 11.62
C PHE A 44 9.94 6.06 12.88
N PRO A 45 9.79 4.87 13.47
CA PRO A 45 10.60 4.44 14.60
C PRO A 45 12.09 4.40 14.24
N THR A 46 12.93 4.93 15.13
CA THR A 46 14.40 4.91 14.99
C THR A 46 15.01 3.55 15.32
N SER A 47 14.31 2.73 16.12
CA SER A 47 14.75 1.41 16.57
C SER A 47 13.60 0.41 16.63
N GLY A 48 13.90 -0.88 16.73
CA GLY A 48 12.91 -1.95 16.77
C GLY A 48 12.19 -2.18 15.45
N GLY A 49 11.48 -3.29 15.31
CA GLY A 49 10.64 -3.57 14.14
C GLY A 49 9.39 -2.70 14.11
N PHE A 50 8.87 -2.44 12.92
CA PHE A 50 7.61 -1.74 12.74
C PHE A 50 6.90 -2.15 11.44
N ILE A 51 5.60 -1.96 11.41
CA ILE A 51 4.77 -2.19 10.23
C ILE A 51 4.49 -0.85 9.58
N VAL A 52 4.57 -0.79 8.26
CA VAL A 52 4.04 0.32 7.46
C VAL A 52 2.86 -0.19 6.64
N ALA A 53 1.71 0.46 6.78
CA ALA A 53 0.46 0.07 6.13
C ALA A 53 0.00 1.17 5.17
N ALA A 54 -0.19 0.86 3.89
CA ALA A 54 -0.50 1.86 2.87
C ALA A 54 -1.73 1.49 2.02
N ASN A 55 -2.39 2.50 1.43
CA ASN A 55 -3.42 2.32 0.40
C ASN A 55 -2.81 1.80 -0.91
N HIS A 56 -3.64 1.13 -1.75
CA HIS A 56 -3.17 0.44 -2.94
C HIS A 56 -4.06 0.71 -4.17
N MET A 57 -3.63 1.58 -5.06
CA MET A 57 -4.38 2.03 -6.22
C MET A 57 -3.86 1.45 -7.54
N THR A 58 -2.55 1.25 -7.65
CA THR A 58 -1.88 0.85 -8.89
C THR A 58 -0.73 -0.12 -8.66
N ASN A 59 -0.31 -0.82 -9.72
CA ASN A 59 0.87 -1.69 -9.67
C ASN A 59 2.20 -0.91 -9.48
N LEU A 60 2.19 0.42 -9.57
CA LEU A 60 3.36 1.25 -9.31
C LEU A 60 3.54 1.57 -7.81
N ASP A 61 2.46 1.48 -7.03
CA ASP A 61 2.46 1.83 -5.60
C ASP A 61 3.56 1.15 -4.78
N PRO A 62 3.82 -0.17 -4.95
CA PRO A 62 4.88 -0.81 -4.17
C PRO A 62 6.26 -0.20 -4.40
N LEU A 63 6.54 0.33 -5.59
CA LEU A 63 7.83 0.96 -5.91
C LEU A 63 7.92 2.38 -5.34
N THR A 64 6.87 3.19 -5.46
CA THR A 64 6.84 4.56 -4.89
C THR A 64 6.86 4.52 -3.37
N PHE A 65 6.09 3.61 -2.78
CA PHE A 65 6.05 3.38 -1.34
C PHE A 65 7.38 2.85 -0.80
N ALA A 66 7.96 1.81 -1.45
CA ALA A 66 9.27 1.30 -1.05
C ALA A 66 10.36 2.37 -1.15
N HIS A 67 10.33 3.23 -2.18
CA HIS A 67 11.26 4.33 -2.35
C HIS A 67 11.17 5.33 -1.19
N TYR A 68 9.95 5.71 -0.81
CA TYR A 68 9.72 6.61 0.32
C TYR A 68 10.25 6.02 1.64
N VAL A 69 9.89 4.77 1.96
CA VAL A 69 10.31 4.12 3.21
C VAL A 69 11.82 3.86 3.22
N TYR A 70 12.39 3.42 2.08
CA TYR A 70 13.82 3.16 1.95
C TYR A 70 14.69 4.40 2.22
N ASP A 71 14.28 5.56 1.71
CA ASP A 71 15.07 6.79 1.85
C ASP A 71 14.92 7.44 3.24
N ASN A 72 13.79 7.23 3.91
CA ASN A 72 13.47 7.93 5.15
C ASN A 72 13.46 7.06 6.41
N ALA A 73 13.57 5.74 6.26
CA ALA A 73 13.61 4.80 7.37
C ALA A 73 14.55 3.62 7.07
N ARG A 74 13.98 2.44 6.80
CA ARG A 74 14.69 1.20 6.49
C ARG A 74 14.21 0.61 5.18
N ALA A 75 14.96 -0.37 4.63
CA ALA A 75 14.49 -1.13 3.49
C ALA A 75 13.24 -1.93 3.86
N PRO A 76 12.07 -1.66 3.25
CA PRO A 76 10.86 -2.36 3.62
C PRO A 76 10.82 -3.78 3.04
N ARG A 77 10.43 -4.76 3.84
CA ARG A 77 10.07 -6.11 3.41
C ARG A 77 8.60 -6.14 3.08
N ILE A 78 8.26 -6.08 1.79
CA ILE A 78 6.86 -5.98 1.35
C ILE A 78 6.23 -7.37 1.35
N LEU A 79 5.02 -7.47 1.93
CA LEU A 79 4.16 -8.64 1.78
C LEU A 79 3.60 -8.67 0.36
N ALA A 80 4.11 -9.56 -0.48
CA ALA A 80 3.78 -9.63 -1.90
C ALA A 80 3.09 -10.94 -2.29
N LYS A 81 2.25 -10.91 -3.33
CA LYS A 81 1.52 -12.09 -3.81
C LYS A 81 2.49 -13.23 -4.19
N ALA A 82 2.33 -14.41 -3.61
CA ALA A 82 3.21 -15.56 -3.85
C ALA A 82 3.35 -15.97 -5.33
N SER A 83 2.36 -15.65 -6.18
CA SER A 83 2.47 -15.93 -7.62
C SER A 83 3.58 -15.15 -8.33
N LEU A 84 4.10 -14.05 -7.75
CA LEU A 84 5.22 -13.30 -8.29
C LEU A 84 6.52 -14.13 -8.28
N TRP A 85 6.66 -15.07 -7.34
CA TRP A 85 7.78 -16.02 -7.27
C TRP A 85 7.80 -17.06 -8.38
N LYS A 86 6.74 -17.15 -9.21
CA LYS A 86 6.74 -18.00 -10.40
C LYS A 86 7.58 -17.46 -11.55
N ILE A 87 7.95 -16.18 -11.50
CA ILE A 87 8.79 -15.51 -12.51
C ILE A 87 10.25 -15.57 -12.03
N PRO A 88 11.16 -16.32 -12.71
CA PRO A 88 12.48 -16.65 -12.18
C PRO A 88 13.34 -15.44 -11.80
N VAL A 89 13.43 -14.42 -12.67
CA VAL A 89 14.20 -13.21 -12.41
C VAL A 89 13.60 -12.41 -11.23
N LEU A 90 12.28 -12.28 -11.20
CA LEU A 90 11.58 -11.57 -10.14
C LEU A 90 11.71 -12.32 -8.80
N ARG A 91 11.60 -13.66 -8.82
CA ARG A 91 11.85 -14.51 -7.67
C ARG A 91 13.22 -14.23 -7.06
N TRP A 92 14.28 -14.23 -7.88
CA TRP A 92 15.63 -13.98 -7.41
C TRP A 92 15.75 -12.59 -6.73
N VAL A 93 15.14 -11.56 -7.32
CA VAL A 93 15.11 -10.21 -6.73
C VAL A 93 14.35 -10.21 -5.41
N LEU A 94 13.13 -10.77 -5.38
CA LEU A 94 12.27 -10.79 -4.20
C LEU A 94 12.91 -11.54 -3.02
N ASP A 95 13.51 -12.71 -3.30
CA ASP A 95 14.21 -13.49 -2.28
C ASP A 95 15.41 -12.72 -1.72
N ARG A 96 16.23 -12.12 -2.60
CA ARG A 96 17.43 -11.37 -2.19
C ARG A 96 17.14 -10.04 -1.50
N THR A 97 15.99 -9.43 -1.78
CA THR A 97 15.54 -8.21 -1.11
C THR A 97 14.68 -8.48 0.12
N GLY A 98 14.49 -9.75 0.48
CA GLY A 98 13.77 -10.15 1.70
C GLY A 98 12.27 -9.91 1.64
N MET A 99 11.68 -9.89 0.43
CA MET A 99 10.22 -9.79 0.30
C MET A 99 9.53 -11.04 0.81
N ILE A 100 8.35 -10.89 1.42
CA ILE A 100 7.64 -11.98 2.09
C ILE A 100 6.49 -12.47 1.21
N PRO A 101 6.50 -13.74 0.76
CA PRO A 101 5.42 -14.28 -0.06
C PRO A 101 4.13 -14.47 0.76
N VAL A 102 3.00 -13.95 0.25
CA VAL A 102 1.69 -14.15 0.87
C VAL A 102 0.89 -15.19 0.10
N HIS A 103 0.63 -16.30 0.77
CA HIS A 103 -0.23 -17.38 0.30
C HIS A 103 -1.66 -17.14 0.81
N ARG A 104 -2.53 -16.58 -0.05
CA ARG A 104 -3.90 -16.23 0.34
C ARG A 104 -4.79 -17.47 0.37
N ASN A 105 -5.63 -17.56 1.42
CA ASN A 105 -6.65 -18.61 1.56
C ASN A 105 -6.10 -20.05 1.58
N THR A 106 -4.88 -20.25 2.05
CA THR A 106 -4.23 -21.58 2.11
C THR A 106 -3.54 -21.77 3.47
N VAL A 107 -3.14 -23.02 3.74
CA VAL A 107 -2.29 -23.37 4.89
C VAL A 107 -1.01 -22.51 4.95
N GLY A 108 -0.51 -22.06 3.80
CA GLY A 108 0.65 -21.17 3.70
C GLY A 108 0.43 -19.74 4.23
N ALA A 109 -0.82 -19.34 4.55
CA ALA A 109 -1.06 -18.02 5.16
C ALA A 109 -0.45 -17.92 6.57
N ALA A 110 -0.42 -19.00 7.33
CA ALA A 110 0.20 -19.06 8.64
C ALA A 110 1.73 -18.93 8.56
N SER A 111 2.38 -19.57 7.57
CA SER A 111 3.83 -19.42 7.37
C SER A 111 4.20 -18.00 6.96
N SER A 112 3.43 -17.36 6.09
CA SER A 112 3.65 -15.95 5.70
C SER A 112 3.57 -15.02 6.92
N LEU A 113 2.64 -15.27 7.83
CA LEU A 113 2.52 -14.50 9.08
C LEU A 113 3.73 -14.73 9.98
N ALA A 114 4.16 -15.98 10.15
CA ALA A 114 5.31 -16.32 10.99
C ALA A 114 6.60 -15.68 10.46
N ASP A 115 6.82 -15.69 9.14
CA ASP A 115 7.97 -15.04 8.50
C ASP A 115 7.94 -13.52 8.72
N ALA A 116 6.77 -12.90 8.62
CA ALA A 116 6.62 -11.47 8.88
C ALA A 116 6.86 -11.11 10.35
N VAL A 117 6.34 -11.90 11.30
CA VAL A 117 6.58 -11.72 12.74
C VAL A 117 8.05 -11.84 13.05
N ARG A 118 8.74 -12.86 12.51
CA ARG A 118 10.18 -13.02 12.69
C ARG A 118 10.96 -11.81 12.20
N ALA A 119 10.66 -11.31 11.00
CA ALA A 119 11.30 -10.12 10.46
C ALA A 119 11.11 -8.89 11.39
N LEU A 120 9.93 -8.71 11.95
CA LEU A 120 9.66 -7.64 12.91
C LEU A 120 10.45 -7.80 14.22
N GLN A 121 10.57 -9.03 14.72
CA GLN A 121 11.38 -9.34 15.91
C GLN A 121 12.88 -9.10 15.66
N GLU A 122 13.34 -9.30 14.43
CA GLU A 122 14.71 -8.97 13.99
C GLU A 122 14.92 -7.46 13.77
N GLY A 123 13.91 -6.62 14.08
CA GLY A 123 14.01 -5.17 13.96
C GLY A 123 13.77 -4.63 12.56
N GLU A 124 13.22 -5.41 11.65
CA GLU A 124 12.99 -5.03 10.27
C GLU A 124 11.69 -4.20 10.09
N CYS A 125 11.61 -3.49 8.96
CA CYS A 125 10.39 -2.82 8.53
C CYS A 125 9.57 -3.76 7.62
N VAL A 126 8.34 -4.09 8.01
CA VAL A 126 7.43 -4.89 7.19
C VAL A 126 6.36 -3.99 6.58
N ALA A 127 6.27 -4.01 5.25
CA ALA A 127 5.32 -3.21 4.48
C ALA A 127 4.12 -4.03 4.03
N VAL A 128 2.92 -3.50 4.22
CA VAL A 128 1.67 -4.18 3.91
C VAL A 128 0.67 -3.24 3.24
N PHE A 129 -0.09 -3.79 2.30
CA PHE A 129 -1.28 -3.17 1.75
C PHE A 129 -2.51 -3.87 2.37
N PRO A 130 -3.19 -3.27 3.36
CA PRO A 130 -4.24 -3.97 4.12
C PRO A 130 -5.42 -4.39 3.25
N GLU A 131 -5.68 -3.70 2.14
CA GLU A 131 -6.71 -4.07 1.17
C GLU A 131 -6.45 -5.44 0.53
N GLY A 132 -5.17 -5.84 0.46
CA GLY A 132 -4.70 -7.09 -0.11
C GLY A 132 -4.86 -7.21 -1.63
N THR A 133 -5.28 -6.17 -2.31
CA THR A 133 -5.36 -6.03 -3.78
C THR A 133 -5.45 -4.54 -4.10
N LEU A 134 -5.35 -4.16 -5.38
CA LEU A 134 -5.67 -2.79 -5.80
C LEU A 134 -7.11 -2.46 -5.41
N THR A 135 -7.33 -1.23 -4.94
CA THR A 135 -8.70 -0.77 -4.65
C THR A 135 -9.60 -1.00 -5.86
N ARG A 136 -10.87 -1.27 -5.61
CA ARG A 136 -11.91 -1.33 -6.64
C ARG A 136 -12.92 -0.19 -6.51
N ASP A 137 -12.65 0.69 -5.57
CA ASP A 137 -13.41 1.93 -5.46
C ASP A 137 -13.18 2.76 -6.73
N PRO A 138 -14.23 3.26 -7.41
CA PRO A 138 -14.12 4.01 -8.66
C PRO A 138 -13.34 5.31 -8.49
N ASP A 139 -13.43 5.93 -7.32
CA ASP A 139 -12.75 7.17 -6.98
C ASP A 139 -11.38 6.94 -6.30
N LEU A 140 -10.92 5.68 -6.29
CA LEU A 140 -9.62 5.24 -5.76
C LEU A 140 -9.46 5.43 -4.24
N TRP A 141 -10.56 5.47 -3.49
CA TRP A 141 -10.51 5.46 -2.04
C TRP A 141 -10.13 4.06 -1.50
N PRO A 142 -9.54 4.01 -0.30
CA PRO A 142 -9.24 2.74 0.34
C PRO A 142 -10.51 1.92 0.58
N MET A 143 -10.45 0.63 0.24
CA MET A 143 -11.55 -0.32 0.49
C MET A 143 -11.54 -0.84 1.93
N VAL A 144 -12.53 -1.68 2.24
CA VAL A 144 -12.54 -2.48 3.46
C VAL A 144 -11.28 -3.34 3.53
N GLY A 145 -10.51 -3.17 4.60
CA GLY A 145 -9.26 -3.89 4.83
C GLY A 145 -9.48 -5.36 5.18
N LYS A 146 -8.45 -6.17 4.94
CA LYS A 146 -8.34 -7.57 5.43
C LYS A 146 -7.63 -7.59 6.77
N THR A 147 -8.00 -8.52 7.62
CA THR A 147 -7.47 -8.64 8.99
C THR A 147 -6.00 -9.07 9.08
N GLY A 148 -5.32 -9.30 7.96
CA GLY A 148 -3.92 -9.76 7.96
C GLY A 148 -2.94 -8.76 8.57
N ALA A 149 -3.10 -7.47 8.27
CA ALA A 149 -2.26 -6.41 8.85
C ALA A 149 -2.50 -6.26 10.35
N ALA A 150 -3.78 -6.28 10.79
CA ALA A 150 -4.14 -6.24 12.20
C ALA A 150 -3.63 -7.47 12.96
N ARG A 151 -3.77 -8.67 12.38
CA ARG A 151 -3.22 -9.89 12.97
C ARG A 151 -1.72 -9.80 13.16
N LEU A 152 -1.00 -9.32 12.15
CA LEU A 152 0.46 -9.12 12.23
C LEU A 152 0.81 -8.14 13.35
N ALA A 153 0.12 -7.00 13.42
CA ALA A 153 0.34 -5.99 14.44
C ALA A 153 0.10 -6.50 15.86
N LEU A 154 -1.04 -7.11 16.09
CA LEU A 154 -1.41 -7.62 17.42
C LEU A 154 -0.54 -8.82 17.85
N THR A 155 -0.10 -9.66 16.89
CA THR A 155 0.79 -10.80 17.22
C THR A 155 2.22 -10.35 17.53
N SER A 156 2.74 -9.33 16.84
CA SER A 156 4.11 -8.85 17.03
C SER A 156 4.24 -7.77 18.11
N GLY A 157 3.16 -7.07 18.44
CA GLY A 157 3.16 -5.96 19.39
C GLY A 157 3.94 -4.72 18.93
N VAL A 158 4.36 -4.66 17.66
CA VAL A 158 5.13 -3.54 17.13
C VAL A 158 4.21 -2.41 16.61
N PRO A 159 4.70 -1.16 16.55
CA PRO A 159 3.91 -0.05 16.06
C PRO A 159 3.52 -0.21 14.58
N VAL A 160 2.31 0.25 14.23
CA VAL A 160 1.81 0.33 12.86
C VAL A 160 1.80 1.78 12.43
N ILE A 161 2.58 2.12 11.40
CA ILE A 161 2.66 3.45 10.82
C ILE A 161 1.73 3.47 9.59
N PRO A 162 0.62 4.23 9.64
CA PRO A 162 -0.24 4.40 8.49
C PRO A 162 0.45 5.31 7.47
N VAL A 163 0.36 4.96 6.19
CA VAL A 163 0.92 5.75 5.10
C VAL A 163 -0.15 5.92 4.03
N ALA A 164 -0.33 7.12 3.52
CA ALA A 164 -1.12 7.33 2.33
C ALA A 164 -0.24 7.84 1.19
N GLN A 165 -0.57 7.40 -0.02
CA GLN A 165 0.07 7.87 -1.23
C GLN A 165 -0.96 8.28 -2.27
N TRP A 166 -0.63 9.31 -3.07
CA TRP A 166 -1.44 9.81 -4.18
C TRP A 166 -0.54 10.29 -5.31
N GLY A 167 -0.93 10.03 -6.54
CA GLY A 167 -0.18 10.43 -7.73
C GLY A 167 0.39 9.30 -8.57
N PRO A 168 0.76 8.10 -8.04
CA PRO A 168 1.24 6.98 -8.85
C PRO A 168 0.26 6.57 -9.95
N GLN A 169 -1.05 6.69 -9.72
CA GLN A 169 -2.13 6.38 -10.67
C GLN A 169 -2.11 7.29 -11.91
N HIS A 170 -1.50 8.45 -11.83
CA HIS A 170 -1.33 9.35 -12.98
C HIS A 170 -0.15 8.93 -13.88
N ILE A 171 0.79 8.14 -13.33
CA ILE A 171 1.91 7.55 -14.07
C ILE A 171 1.50 6.21 -14.68
N LEU A 172 0.90 5.35 -13.86
CA LEU A 172 0.38 4.05 -14.26
C LEU A 172 -1.03 3.90 -13.70
N GLY A 173 -2.05 4.03 -14.56
CA GLY A 173 -3.44 3.93 -14.15
C GLY A 173 -3.77 2.56 -13.55
N GLN A 174 -4.82 2.52 -12.73
CA GLN A 174 -5.37 1.29 -12.17
C GLN A 174 -5.65 0.26 -13.29
N TYR A 175 -5.18 -0.97 -13.12
CA TYR A 175 -5.28 -2.05 -14.13
C TYR A 175 -4.69 -1.73 -15.51
N SER A 176 -4.11 -0.54 -15.72
CA SER A 176 -3.48 -0.16 -16.98
C SER A 176 -2.11 -0.79 -17.13
N LYS A 177 -1.70 -1.06 -18.36
CA LYS A 177 -0.32 -1.40 -18.75
C LYS A 177 0.39 -0.22 -19.42
N ARG A 178 -0.33 0.89 -19.68
CA ARG A 178 0.20 2.07 -20.36
C ARG A 178 0.84 3.01 -19.34
N LEU A 179 2.15 3.13 -19.41
CA LEU A 179 2.94 4.07 -18.62
C LEU A 179 2.82 5.48 -19.23
N ARG A 180 2.60 6.49 -18.38
CA ARG A 180 2.52 7.92 -18.74
C ARG A 180 3.58 8.71 -17.97
N PRO A 181 4.88 8.57 -18.30
CA PRO A 181 5.97 9.14 -17.51
C PRO A 181 6.05 10.67 -17.60
N PHE A 182 5.61 11.26 -18.71
CA PHE A 182 5.72 12.68 -18.97
C PHE A 182 4.35 13.35 -19.21
N PRO A 183 4.18 14.63 -18.80
CA PRO A 183 5.07 15.37 -17.90
C PRO A 183 5.16 14.68 -16.54
N ARG A 184 6.27 14.95 -15.78
CA ARG A 184 6.48 14.37 -14.44
C ARG A 184 5.28 14.63 -13.54
N LYS A 185 4.79 13.58 -12.86
CA LYS A 185 3.62 13.65 -11.99
C LYS A 185 4.03 13.93 -10.55
N LEU A 186 3.24 14.73 -9.84
CA LEU A 186 3.41 14.85 -8.40
C LEU A 186 3.02 13.53 -7.76
N VAL A 187 3.88 12.99 -6.91
CA VAL A 187 3.65 11.81 -6.08
C VAL A 187 3.84 12.23 -4.63
N THR A 188 2.73 12.38 -3.93
CA THR A 188 2.71 12.67 -2.50
C THR A 188 2.64 11.37 -1.73
N VAL A 189 3.53 11.22 -0.73
CA VAL A 189 3.51 10.11 0.22
C VAL A 189 3.66 10.69 1.61
N ARG A 190 2.74 10.35 2.52
CA ARG A 190 2.75 10.86 3.90
C ARG A 190 2.58 9.72 4.88
N ALA A 191 3.46 9.67 5.90
CA ALA A 191 3.30 8.81 7.06
C ALA A 191 2.56 9.56 8.18
N GLY A 192 1.61 8.89 8.81
CA GLY A 192 0.91 9.38 9.99
C GLY A 192 1.56 8.91 11.29
N ARG A 193 0.99 9.34 12.41
CA ARG A 193 1.37 8.83 13.73
C ARG A 193 1.04 7.35 13.86
N PRO A 194 1.78 6.60 14.69
CA PRO A 194 1.45 5.20 14.96
C PRO A 194 -0.01 5.03 15.36
N VAL A 195 -0.65 4.02 14.79
CA VAL A 195 -2.04 3.67 15.15
C VAL A 195 -2.06 3.09 16.56
N ASP A 196 -2.90 3.63 17.44
CA ASP A 196 -3.06 3.08 18.78
C ASP A 196 -3.89 1.79 18.73
N LEU A 197 -3.24 0.69 19.09
CA LEU A 197 -3.82 -0.65 19.22
C LEU A 197 -3.53 -1.25 20.60
N SER A 198 -3.08 -0.45 21.56
CA SER A 198 -2.60 -0.90 22.86
C SER A 198 -3.68 -1.64 23.68
N ASP A 199 -4.93 -1.20 23.60
CA ASP A 199 -6.09 -1.78 24.26
C ASP A 199 -6.56 -3.12 23.65
N LEU A 200 -5.99 -3.52 22.51
CA LEU A 200 -6.39 -4.72 21.76
C LEU A 200 -5.36 -5.86 21.82
N LEU A 201 -4.17 -5.62 22.38
CA LEU A 201 -3.05 -6.57 22.34
C LEU A 201 -3.36 -7.91 23.04
N ASP A 202 -4.06 -7.90 24.16
CA ASP A 202 -4.35 -9.10 24.97
C ASP A 202 -5.45 -9.99 24.36
N ARG A 203 -6.15 -9.52 23.33
CA ARG A 203 -7.30 -10.18 22.72
C ARG A 203 -7.12 -10.51 21.25
N GLN A 204 -5.90 -10.71 20.81
CA GLN A 204 -5.50 -10.89 19.41
C GLN A 204 -6.14 -12.07 18.65
N GLN A 205 -6.74 -13.04 19.36
CA GLN A 205 -7.44 -14.19 18.77
C GLN A 205 -8.92 -13.89 18.44
N ASP A 206 -9.47 -12.82 18.98
CA ASP A 206 -10.85 -12.44 18.77
C ASP A 206 -11.05 -11.83 17.38
N THR A 207 -12.01 -12.38 16.62
CA THR A 207 -12.34 -11.87 15.29
C THR A 207 -12.89 -10.44 15.33
N ALA A 208 -13.61 -10.05 16.38
CA ALA A 208 -14.12 -8.70 16.55
C ALA A 208 -12.96 -7.71 16.77
N VAL A 209 -11.99 -8.08 17.60
CA VAL A 209 -10.78 -7.31 17.88
C VAL A 209 -9.93 -7.13 16.61
N LEU A 210 -9.77 -8.19 15.81
CA LEU A 210 -9.07 -8.11 14.53
C LEU A 210 -9.77 -7.15 13.54
N ARG A 211 -11.10 -7.12 13.53
CA ARG A 211 -11.87 -6.18 12.70
C ARG A 211 -11.69 -4.75 13.19
N GLU A 212 -11.78 -4.53 14.49
CA GLU A 212 -11.55 -3.23 15.11
C GLU A 212 -10.16 -2.68 14.81
N ALA A 213 -9.11 -3.47 15.04
CA ALA A 213 -7.75 -3.08 14.72
C ALA A 213 -7.57 -2.78 13.22
N THR A 214 -8.19 -3.59 12.34
CA THR A 214 -8.17 -3.34 10.90
C THR A 214 -8.84 -2.00 10.57
N GLU A 215 -10.00 -1.73 11.19
CA GLU A 215 -10.73 -0.48 10.97
C GLU A 215 -9.92 0.73 11.40
N ARG A 216 -9.29 0.70 12.58
CA ARG A 216 -8.40 1.79 13.04
C ARG A 216 -7.25 2.05 12.06
N ILE A 217 -6.63 1.00 11.53
CA ILE A 217 -5.56 1.14 10.52
C ILE A 217 -6.12 1.77 9.24
N MET A 218 -7.28 1.32 8.76
CA MET A 218 -7.88 1.85 7.53
C MET A 218 -8.39 3.28 7.69
N VAL A 219 -8.93 3.64 8.87
CA VAL A 219 -9.32 5.03 9.19
C VAL A 219 -8.09 5.93 9.11
N ALA A 220 -7.01 5.58 9.80
CA ALA A 220 -5.79 6.39 9.81
C ALA A 220 -5.20 6.60 8.40
N ILE A 221 -5.19 5.56 7.54
CA ILE A 221 -4.76 5.69 6.15
C ILE A 221 -5.70 6.62 5.37
N THR A 222 -7.01 6.49 5.58
CA THR A 222 -8.02 7.26 4.85
C THR A 222 -7.95 8.74 5.22
N GLU A 223 -7.82 9.08 6.51
CA GLU A 223 -7.67 10.47 6.99
C GLU A 223 -6.46 11.16 6.38
N ILE A 224 -5.31 10.47 6.30
CA ILE A 224 -4.12 11.01 5.64
C ILE A 224 -4.38 11.24 4.15
N LEU A 225 -5.10 10.31 3.49
CA LEU A 225 -5.42 10.44 2.07
C LEU A 225 -6.42 11.57 1.82
N GLU A 226 -7.40 11.79 2.71
CA GLU A 226 -8.31 12.94 2.67
C GLU A 226 -7.51 14.26 2.67
N ASP A 227 -6.55 14.39 3.58
CA ASP A 227 -5.70 15.57 3.65
C ASP A 227 -4.86 15.78 2.39
N ILE A 228 -4.31 14.69 1.81
CA ILE A 228 -3.51 14.77 0.57
C ILE A 228 -4.38 15.20 -0.62
N ARG A 229 -5.61 14.69 -0.70
CA ARG A 229 -6.52 14.96 -1.80
C ARG A 229 -7.30 16.27 -1.63
N GLY A 230 -7.42 16.77 -0.40
CA GLY A 230 -8.30 17.90 -0.07
C GLY A 230 -9.78 17.55 -0.22
N GLU A 231 -10.15 16.27 -0.12
CA GLU A 231 -11.49 15.74 -0.34
C GLU A 231 -11.85 14.82 0.83
N LYS A 232 -13.15 14.64 1.09
CA LYS A 232 -13.65 13.67 2.07
C LYS A 232 -13.92 12.33 1.42
N ALA A 233 -13.49 11.27 2.10
CA ALA A 233 -13.80 9.90 1.69
C ALA A 233 -15.30 9.61 1.84
N PRO A 234 -15.86 8.68 1.03
CA PRO A 234 -17.22 8.21 1.21
C PRO A 234 -17.45 7.69 2.64
N ALA A 235 -18.62 8.00 3.22
CA ALA A 235 -18.98 7.56 4.57
C ALA A 235 -18.98 6.03 4.73
N VAL A 236 -19.20 5.30 3.63
CA VAL A 236 -19.15 3.84 3.58
C VAL A 236 -18.06 3.40 2.61
N ARG A 237 -17.05 2.68 3.11
CA ARG A 237 -15.99 2.13 2.26
C ARG A 237 -16.52 1.07 1.32
N PHE A 238 -15.96 1.04 0.12
CA PHE A 238 -16.21 -0.02 -0.85
C PHE A 238 -15.86 -1.40 -0.25
N ASP A 239 -16.82 -2.34 -0.28
CA ASP A 239 -16.62 -3.72 0.18
C ASP A 239 -16.85 -4.69 -0.98
N MET A 240 -15.80 -5.34 -1.43
CA MET A 240 -15.84 -6.36 -2.50
C MET A 240 -16.74 -7.56 -2.18
N ARG A 241 -17.10 -7.77 -0.90
CA ARG A 241 -17.97 -8.88 -0.46
C ARG A 241 -19.45 -8.52 -0.57
N ARG A 242 -19.79 -7.24 -0.60
CA ARG A 242 -21.16 -6.79 -0.86
C ARG A 242 -21.42 -6.96 -2.35
N LYS A 243 -22.39 -7.80 -2.71
CA LYS A 243 -22.96 -7.79 -4.06
C LYS A 243 -23.52 -6.38 -4.29
N PRO A 244 -23.36 -5.79 -5.50
CA PRO A 244 -24.05 -4.56 -5.83
C PRO A 244 -25.53 -4.75 -5.48
N SER A 245 -26.06 -3.89 -4.62
CA SER A 245 -27.51 -3.82 -4.43
C SER A 245 -28.10 -3.45 -5.79
N ALA A 246 -29.11 -4.20 -6.22
CA ALA A 246 -29.84 -3.93 -7.46
C ALA A 246 -30.75 -2.69 -7.31
N ALA A 247 -30.22 -1.58 -6.79
CA ALA A 247 -30.92 -0.32 -6.61
C ALA A 247 -29.95 0.85 -6.71
N GLU A 248 -29.60 1.21 -7.92
CA GLU A 248 -29.56 2.57 -8.45
C GLU A 248 -29.09 2.46 -9.91
N PRO A 249 -29.95 2.74 -10.91
CA PRO A 249 -29.47 2.89 -12.28
C PRO A 249 -28.57 4.11 -12.31
N VAL A 250 -27.29 3.91 -12.66
CA VAL A 250 -26.39 5.00 -13.04
C VAL A 250 -27.08 5.74 -14.19
N GLN A 251 -27.58 6.95 -13.94
CA GLN A 251 -28.01 7.84 -15.02
C GLN A 251 -26.75 8.09 -15.88
N PRO A 252 -26.85 7.81 -17.19
CA PRO A 252 -25.80 8.23 -18.11
C PRO A 252 -25.69 9.76 -18.05
N PRO A 253 -24.48 10.33 -18.24
CA PRO A 253 -24.31 11.77 -18.29
C PRO A 253 -25.25 12.33 -19.36
N ALA A 254 -26.00 13.36 -18.98
CA ALA A 254 -26.92 14.05 -19.89
C ALA A 254 -26.12 14.48 -21.13
N ASP A 255 -26.57 13.99 -22.27
CA ASP A 255 -26.03 14.30 -23.59
C ASP A 255 -25.93 15.82 -23.74
N ALA A 256 -24.76 16.30 -24.06
CA ALA A 256 -24.54 17.67 -24.50
C ALA A 256 -25.27 17.82 -25.83
N GLY A 257 -26.35 18.54 -25.77
CA GLY A 257 -27.27 18.76 -26.88
C GLY A 257 -26.57 19.10 -28.18
N ASP A 258 -26.97 18.37 -29.16
CA ASP A 258 -26.76 18.56 -30.59
C ASP A 258 -27.19 20.00 -30.98
N ALA A 259 -26.22 20.88 -31.21
CA ALA A 259 -26.46 22.17 -31.81
C ALA A 259 -26.61 21.94 -33.31
N ALA A 260 -27.88 21.79 -33.71
CA ALA A 260 -28.29 21.71 -35.10
C ALA A 260 -27.74 22.89 -35.91
N ALA A 261 -26.92 22.56 -36.89
CA ALA A 261 -26.51 23.46 -37.96
C ALA A 261 -27.72 23.85 -38.79
N ALA A 262 -28.06 25.13 -38.81
CA ALA A 262 -29.01 25.71 -39.73
C ALA A 262 -28.36 25.84 -41.12
N ASP A 263 -28.90 25.16 -42.10
CA ASP A 263 -28.60 25.34 -43.52
C ASP A 263 -29.12 26.71 -44.00
N PRO A 264 -28.33 27.48 -44.74
CA PRO A 264 -28.86 28.68 -45.40
C PRO A 264 -29.51 28.30 -46.74
N GLU A 265 -30.77 28.73 -46.90
CA GLU A 265 -31.55 28.65 -48.11
C GLU A 265 -30.81 29.25 -49.33
N SER A 266 -30.81 28.52 -50.43
CA SER A 266 -30.43 28.99 -51.76
C SER A 266 -31.62 29.71 -52.41
N PRO A 267 -31.44 30.86 -53.07
CA PRO A 267 -32.44 31.45 -53.89
C PRO A 267 -32.43 30.88 -55.31
N THR A 268 -33.56 30.46 -55.79
CA THR A 268 -33.81 30.18 -57.21
C THR A 268 -34.65 31.31 -57.86
N PRO A 269 -34.69 31.35 -59.17
CA PRO A 269 -34.38 32.49 -60.05
C PRO A 269 -35.48 33.50 -60.21
#